data_e44104f5e525d0e836ed96ca9e19a439
#
_entry.id   e44104f5e525d0e836ed96ca9e19a439
#
_cell.length_a   1.000
_cell.length_b   1.000
_cell.length_c   1.000
_cell.angle_alpha   90.00
_cell.angle_beta   90.00
_cell.angle_gamma   90.00
#
_symmetry.space_group_name_H-M   'P 1'
#
loop_
_entity.id
_entity.type
_entity.pdbx_description
1 polymer ?
#
loop_
_entity_poly.entity_id
_entity_poly.type
_entity_poly.pdbx_seq_one_letter_code
_entity_poly.pdbx_strand_id
1 'polypeptide(L)'
;RILDNTLLSGYKDNSWALLAFVGLTMLVKVYATGLTLGSGGNGGNFAPSLFVGSYLGFVIAKFLNISGIDKDVSVSNFTLVGMAGILSGLFHAPLTAIFLIAEITGGYNLMVPLMIVSSISFAISKRFEKHSFDIKDLADKGEVFTDNRDKNMLNSIEVSKLITTDVKSIRESNSLEELVEVIKTTSQILIPVLDDEKKQLIG
;
A
#
# COMPACT_ATOMS: atom_id res chain seq x y z
N ARG A 1 -19.61 20.16 -16.56
CA ARG A 1 -19.01 21.43 -16.09
C ARG A 1 -17.64 21.73 -16.75
N ILE A 2 -16.79 20.71 -17.05
CA ILE A 2 -15.50 20.94 -17.74
C ILE A 2 -15.71 21.45 -19.19
N LEU A 3 -16.82 21.08 -19.83
CA LEU A 3 -17.13 21.42 -21.21
C LEU A 3 -17.87 22.76 -21.38
N ASP A 4 -18.39 23.34 -20.30
CA ASP A 4 -19.17 24.58 -20.35
C ASP A 4 -18.32 25.84 -20.13
N ASN A 5 -17.04 25.69 -19.85
CA ASN A 5 -16.12 26.80 -19.66
C ASN A 5 -15.70 27.41 -21.00
N THR A 6 -15.80 28.71 -21.11
CA THR A 6 -15.41 29.49 -22.30
C THR A 6 -13.99 29.23 -22.82
N LEU A 7 -13.09 28.81 -21.93
CA LEU A 7 -11.69 28.46 -22.28
C LEU A 7 -11.59 27.17 -23.13
N LEU A 8 -12.58 26.28 -23.05
CA LEU A 8 -12.59 25.01 -23.79
C LEU A 8 -13.54 25.04 -25.00
N SER A 9 -14.22 26.16 -25.24
CA SER A 9 -15.14 26.28 -26.38
C SER A 9 -14.47 26.03 -27.74
N GLY A 10 -13.20 26.45 -27.90
CA GLY A 10 -12.41 26.21 -29.12
C GLY A 10 -12.00 24.74 -29.32
N TYR A 11 -12.09 23.88 -28.33
CA TYR A 11 -11.79 22.45 -28.41
C TYR A 11 -13.05 21.59 -28.56
N LYS A 12 -14.25 22.19 -28.45
CA LYS A 12 -15.53 21.50 -28.51
C LYS A 12 -15.80 20.92 -29.88
N ASP A 13 -15.30 21.59 -30.92
CA ASP A 13 -15.48 21.19 -32.35
C ASP A 13 -14.46 20.14 -32.80
N ASN A 14 -13.33 19.95 -32.06
CA ASN A 14 -12.34 18.96 -32.39
C ASN A 14 -12.21 17.91 -31.26
N SER A 15 -12.95 16.81 -31.41
CA SER A 15 -13.00 15.72 -30.44
C SER A 15 -11.64 15.10 -30.16
N TRP A 16 -10.70 15.06 -31.09
CA TRP A 16 -9.35 14.56 -30.94
C TRP A 16 -8.50 15.50 -30.09
N ALA A 17 -8.62 16.81 -30.31
CA ALA A 17 -7.90 17.80 -29.50
C ALA A 17 -8.35 17.78 -28.04
N LEU A 18 -9.66 17.61 -27.79
CA LEU A 18 -10.19 17.44 -26.45
C LEU A 18 -9.62 16.19 -25.76
N LEU A 19 -9.57 15.06 -26.46
CA LEU A 19 -9.02 13.82 -25.95
C LEU A 19 -7.54 13.97 -25.59
N ALA A 20 -6.75 14.59 -26.47
CA ALA A 20 -5.34 14.85 -26.23
C ALA A 20 -5.13 15.78 -25.02
N PHE A 21 -5.93 16.83 -24.90
CA PHE A 21 -5.86 17.77 -23.77
C PHE A 21 -6.16 17.08 -22.45
N VAL A 22 -7.23 16.28 -22.36
CA VAL A 22 -7.60 15.56 -21.13
C VAL A 22 -6.56 14.49 -20.80
N GLY A 23 -6.06 13.76 -21.79
CA GLY A 23 -4.98 12.78 -21.59
C GLY A 23 -3.69 13.42 -21.07
N LEU A 24 -3.29 14.56 -21.65
CA LEU A 24 -2.13 15.31 -21.19
C LEU A 24 -2.31 15.83 -19.75
N THR A 25 -3.50 16.37 -19.46
CA THR A 25 -3.83 16.86 -18.11
C THR A 25 -3.76 15.73 -17.07
N MET A 26 -4.21 14.53 -17.43
CA MET A 26 -4.09 13.33 -16.59
C MET A 26 -2.62 13.03 -16.27
N LEU A 27 -1.75 13.00 -17.27
CA LEU A 27 -0.32 12.74 -17.09
C LEU A 27 0.35 13.81 -16.21
N VAL A 28 0.11 15.09 -16.52
CA VAL A 28 0.62 16.21 -15.72
C VAL A 28 0.17 16.10 -14.25
N LYS A 29 -1.07 15.69 -14.02
CA LYS A 29 -1.59 15.51 -12.65
C LYS A 29 -0.87 14.41 -11.88
N VAL A 30 -0.55 13.29 -12.53
CA VAL A 30 0.25 12.21 -11.91
C VAL A 30 1.63 12.74 -11.48
N TYR A 31 2.33 13.43 -12.38
CA TYR A 31 3.64 14.01 -12.08
C TYR A 31 3.56 15.06 -10.96
N ALA A 32 2.59 15.97 -11.02
CA ALA A 32 2.41 17.00 -10.01
C ALA A 32 2.15 16.41 -8.63
N THR A 33 1.32 15.36 -8.55
CA THR A 33 1.05 14.67 -7.28
C THR A 33 2.30 13.97 -6.75
N GLY A 34 3.03 13.25 -7.62
CA GLY A 34 4.26 12.57 -7.24
C GLY A 34 5.32 13.53 -6.73
N LEU A 35 5.53 14.67 -7.40
CA LEU A 35 6.46 15.70 -6.97
C LEU A 35 6.05 16.33 -5.63
N THR A 36 4.76 16.64 -5.45
CA THR A 36 4.26 17.25 -4.22
C THR A 36 4.45 16.34 -3.01
N LEU A 37 4.09 15.06 -3.14
CA LEU A 37 4.25 14.08 -2.07
C LEU A 37 5.72 13.71 -1.84
N GLY A 38 6.49 13.54 -2.91
CA GLY A 38 7.91 13.21 -2.84
C GLY A 38 8.78 14.32 -2.27
N SER A 39 8.36 15.58 -2.38
CA SER A 39 9.04 16.73 -1.75
C SER A 39 8.69 16.94 -0.28
N GLY A 40 7.88 16.05 0.32
CA GLY A 40 7.44 16.18 1.70
C GLY A 40 6.26 17.14 1.89
N GLY A 41 5.58 17.51 0.80
CA GLY A 41 4.36 18.32 0.87
C GLY A 41 3.24 17.58 1.61
N ASN A 42 2.52 18.30 2.45
CA ASN A 42 1.34 17.76 3.13
C ASN A 42 0.21 17.58 2.12
N GLY A 43 -0.24 16.35 1.92
CA GLY A 43 -1.30 16.03 0.97
C GLY A 43 -1.71 14.56 1.03
N GLY A 44 -2.83 14.24 0.37
CA GLY A 44 -3.33 12.88 0.25
C GLY A 44 -3.28 12.38 -1.20
N ASN A 45 -3.06 11.11 -1.38
CA ASN A 45 -3.04 10.46 -2.69
C ASN A 45 -4.44 10.06 -3.19
N PHE A 46 -5.44 10.04 -2.30
CA PHE A 46 -6.78 9.57 -2.59
C PHE A 46 -7.51 10.42 -3.65
N ALA A 47 -7.64 11.73 -3.42
CA ALA A 47 -8.32 12.64 -4.34
C ALA A 47 -7.63 12.75 -5.70
N PRO A 48 -6.30 12.88 -5.79
CA PRO A 48 -5.58 12.83 -7.06
C PRO A 48 -5.78 11.54 -7.84
N SER A 49 -5.83 10.39 -7.17
CA SER A 49 -6.04 9.10 -7.84
C SER A 49 -7.46 8.99 -8.42
N LEU A 50 -8.49 9.44 -7.71
CA LEU A 50 -9.85 9.54 -8.24
C LEU A 50 -9.91 10.41 -9.51
N PHE A 51 -9.21 11.55 -9.47
CA PHE A 51 -9.15 12.46 -10.60
C PHE A 51 -8.50 11.80 -11.83
N VAL A 52 -7.37 11.11 -11.64
CA VAL A 52 -6.69 10.36 -12.71
C VAL A 52 -7.58 9.25 -13.26
N GLY A 53 -8.26 8.49 -12.38
CA GLY A 53 -9.20 7.44 -12.77
C GLY A 53 -10.37 7.96 -13.58
N SER A 54 -10.94 9.10 -13.19
CA SER A 54 -12.03 9.73 -13.91
C SER A 54 -11.60 10.17 -15.31
N TYR A 55 -10.43 10.73 -15.45
CA TYR A 55 -9.90 11.16 -16.76
C TYR A 55 -9.54 9.97 -17.64
N LEU A 56 -9.00 8.90 -17.06
CA LEU A 56 -8.73 7.67 -17.81
C LEU A 56 -10.03 7.09 -18.37
N GLY A 57 -11.09 6.97 -17.56
CA GLY A 57 -12.40 6.51 -18.00
C GLY A 57 -12.99 7.41 -19.10
N PHE A 58 -12.87 8.73 -18.93
CA PHE A 58 -13.31 9.69 -19.95
C PHE A 58 -12.58 9.51 -21.28
N VAL A 59 -11.24 9.41 -21.24
CA VAL A 59 -10.39 9.23 -22.43
C VAL A 59 -10.76 7.95 -23.17
N ILE A 60 -10.92 6.83 -22.45
CA ILE A 60 -11.31 5.54 -23.04
C ILE A 60 -12.68 5.63 -23.72
N ALA A 61 -13.69 6.13 -23.00
CA ALA A 61 -15.04 6.26 -23.56
C ALA A 61 -15.08 7.16 -24.79
N LYS A 62 -14.40 8.31 -24.72
CA LYS A 62 -14.35 9.24 -25.83
C LYS A 62 -13.59 8.67 -27.02
N PHE A 63 -12.50 7.93 -26.78
CA PHE A 63 -11.76 7.24 -27.82
C PHE A 63 -12.64 6.19 -28.55
N LEU A 64 -13.38 5.36 -27.80
CA LEU A 64 -14.30 4.37 -28.38
C LEU A 64 -15.37 5.02 -29.23
N ASN A 65 -15.97 6.11 -28.76
CA ASN A 65 -16.99 6.87 -29.50
C ASN A 65 -16.42 7.50 -30.77
N ILE A 66 -15.20 8.04 -30.76
CA ILE A 66 -14.55 8.65 -31.94
C ILE A 66 -14.10 7.58 -32.92
N SER A 67 -13.56 6.46 -32.44
CA SER A 67 -13.10 5.35 -33.30
C SER A 67 -14.24 4.59 -33.99
N GLY A 68 -15.49 4.84 -33.60
CA GLY A 68 -16.65 4.20 -34.19
C GLY A 68 -16.84 2.73 -33.83
N ILE A 69 -16.05 2.22 -32.85
CA ILE A 69 -16.17 0.86 -32.33
C ILE A 69 -17.53 0.70 -31.65
N ASP A 70 -17.89 1.68 -30.82
CA ASP A 70 -19.21 1.79 -30.21
C ASP A 70 -19.52 3.29 -30.04
N LYS A 71 -20.64 3.73 -30.66
CA LYS A 71 -21.00 5.16 -30.72
C LYS A 71 -21.85 5.61 -29.53
N ASP A 72 -22.38 4.67 -28.75
CA ASP A 72 -23.33 4.94 -27.68
C ASP A 72 -22.73 4.72 -26.29
N VAL A 73 -21.41 4.69 -26.17
CA VAL A 73 -20.73 4.51 -24.89
C VAL A 73 -20.97 5.71 -23.98
N SER A 74 -21.58 5.46 -22.81
CA SER A 74 -21.81 6.49 -21.81
C SER A 74 -20.49 6.94 -21.18
N VAL A 75 -20.05 8.14 -21.52
CA VAL A 75 -18.83 8.74 -20.98
C VAL A 75 -18.90 8.86 -19.45
N SER A 76 -20.07 9.19 -18.91
CA SER A 76 -20.28 9.29 -17.46
C SER A 76 -20.01 7.96 -16.75
N ASN A 77 -20.59 6.87 -17.27
CA ASN A 77 -20.43 5.54 -16.67
C ASN A 77 -18.96 5.08 -16.69
N PHE A 78 -18.27 5.28 -17.81
CA PHE A 78 -16.86 4.94 -17.92
C PHE A 78 -15.97 5.76 -17.00
N THR A 79 -16.30 7.04 -16.80
CA THR A 79 -15.62 7.91 -15.84
C THR A 79 -15.71 7.35 -14.42
N LEU A 80 -16.89 6.94 -13.99
CA LEU A 80 -17.12 6.37 -12.66
C LEU A 80 -16.44 5.01 -12.48
N VAL A 81 -16.52 4.16 -13.49
CA VAL A 81 -15.86 2.86 -13.47
C VAL A 81 -14.33 3.00 -13.45
N GLY A 82 -13.79 4.00 -14.17
CA GLY A 82 -12.36 4.33 -14.14
C GLY A 82 -11.88 4.78 -12.77
N MET A 83 -12.70 5.56 -12.04
CA MET A 83 -12.41 5.95 -10.64
C MET A 83 -12.32 4.73 -9.73
N ALA A 84 -13.27 3.79 -9.83
CA ALA A 84 -13.25 2.55 -9.05
C ALA A 84 -12.03 1.67 -9.38
N GLY A 85 -11.70 1.56 -10.67
CA GLY A 85 -10.54 0.79 -11.12
C GLY A 85 -9.23 1.28 -10.50
N ILE A 86 -8.97 2.58 -10.55
CA ILE A 86 -7.75 3.17 -9.96
C ILE A 86 -7.71 3.00 -8.45
N LEU A 87 -8.81 3.26 -7.74
CA LEU A 87 -8.86 3.07 -6.29
C LEU A 87 -8.55 1.62 -5.91
N SER A 88 -9.19 0.69 -6.58
CA SER A 88 -9.01 -0.73 -6.33
C SER A 88 -7.57 -1.19 -6.55
N GLY A 89 -6.95 -0.75 -7.65
CA GLY A 89 -5.58 -1.12 -7.99
C GLY A 89 -4.52 -0.48 -7.08
N LEU A 90 -4.69 0.80 -6.73
CA LEU A 90 -3.71 1.55 -5.96
C LEU A 90 -3.73 1.19 -4.47
N PHE A 91 -4.93 1.10 -3.89
CA PHE A 91 -5.10 0.85 -2.46
C PHE A 91 -5.32 -0.63 -2.11
N HIS A 92 -5.40 -1.51 -3.10
CA HIS A 92 -5.72 -2.93 -2.93
C HIS A 92 -7.05 -3.17 -2.18
N ALA A 93 -8.02 -2.30 -2.39
CA ALA A 93 -9.29 -2.29 -1.68
C ALA A 93 -10.50 -2.33 -2.64
N PRO A 94 -10.76 -3.45 -3.34
CA PRO A 94 -11.81 -3.53 -4.36
C PRO A 94 -13.21 -3.28 -3.81
N LEU A 95 -13.54 -3.81 -2.63
CA LEU A 95 -14.85 -3.59 -2.02
C LEU A 95 -15.07 -2.11 -1.67
N THR A 96 -14.07 -1.47 -1.08
CA THR A 96 -14.13 -0.04 -0.76
C THR A 96 -14.33 0.80 -2.02
N ALA A 97 -13.61 0.48 -3.10
CA ALA A 97 -13.76 1.19 -4.36
C ALA A 97 -15.17 1.06 -4.95
N ILE A 98 -15.73 -0.15 -4.94
CA ILE A 98 -17.08 -0.43 -5.45
C ILE A 98 -18.13 0.37 -4.66
N PHE A 99 -18.16 0.19 -3.34
CA PHE A 99 -19.19 0.83 -2.51
C PHE A 99 -19.04 2.33 -2.45
N LEU A 100 -17.81 2.86 -2.40
CA LEU A 100 -17.58 4.30 -2.41
C LEU A 100 -18.12 4.95 -3.67
N ILE A 101 -17.84 4.39 -4.85
CA ILE A 101 -18.32 4.97 -6.11
C ILE A 101 -19.84 4.79 -6.26
N ALA A 102 -20.39 3.66 -5.83
CA ALA A 102 -21.84 3.46 -5.81
C ALA A 102 -22.57 4.48 -4.91
N GLU A 103 -22.00 4.75 -3.74
CA GLU A 103 -22.56 5.73 -2.78
C GLU A 103 -22.48 7.17 -3.30
N ILE A 104 -21.31 7.57 -3.83
CA ILE A 104 -21.14 8.92 -4.40
C ILE A 104 -22.11 9.18 -5.57
N THR A 105 -22.42 8.14 -6.36
CA THR A 105 -23.32 8.26 -7.50
C THR A 105 -24.81 8.16 -7.13
N GLY A 106 -25.10 7.80 -5.88
CA GLY A 106 -26.46 7.61 -5.39
C GLY A 106 -27.23 6.49 -6.09
N GLY A 107 -26.54 5.52 -6.70
CA GLY A 107 -27.19 4.44 -7.45
C GLY A 107 -26.35 3.19 -7.63
N TYR A 108 -27.00 2.05 -7.64
CA TYR A 108 -26.39 0.73 -7.81
C TYR A 108 -26.43 0.20 -9.24
N ASN A 109 -26.85 1.04 -10.20
CA ASN A 109 -26.99 0.63 -11.63
C ASN A 109 -25.66 0.19 -12.25
N LEU A 110 -24.55 0.72 -11.75
CA LEU A 110 -23.19 0.38 -12.23
C LEU A 110 -22.51 -0.68 -11.39
N MET A 111 -23.23 -1.34 -10.46
CA MET A 111 -22.61 -2.30 -9.51
C MET A 111 -21.83 -3.41 -10.23
N VAL A 112 -22.41 -4.01 -11.28
CA VAL A 112 -21.75 -5.09 -12.01
C VAL A 112 -20.48 -4.61 -12.74
N PRO A 113 -20.49 -3.53 -13.54
CA PRO A 113 -19.27 -2.97 -14.12
C PRO A 113 -18.20 -2.59 -13.07
N LEU A 114 -18.61 -1.99 -11.94
CA LEU A 114 -17.72 -1.64 -10.83
C LEU A 114 -17.05 -2.88 -10.25
N MET A 115 -17.81 -3.96 -10.01
CA MET A 115 -17.27 -5.22 -9.49
C MET A 115 -16.25 -5.84 -10.44
N ILE A 116 -16.55 -5.89 -11.73
CA ILE A 116 -15.66 -6.48 -12.74
C ILE A 116 -14.35 -5.68 -12.80
N VAL A 117 -14.42 -4.37 -12.99
CA VAL A 117 -13.24 -3.54 -13.19
C VAL A 117 -12.40 -3.47 -11.91
N SER A 118 -13.03 -3.33 -10.74
CA SER A 118 -12.30 -3.31 -9.47
C SER A 118 -11.59 -4.63 -9.18
N SER A 119 -12.24 -5.76 -9.46
CA SER A 119 -11.62 -7.08 -9.23
C SER A 119 -10.45 -7.33 -10.18
N ILE A 120 -10.60 -6.99 -11.46
CA ILE A 120 -9.52 -7.15 -12.45
C ILE A 120 -8.36 -6.20 -12.12
N SER A 121 -8.64 -4.94 -11.82
CA SER A 121 -7.63 -3.95 -11.46
C SER A 121 -6.83 -4.38 -10.22
N PHE A 122 -7.52 -4.86 -9.17
CA PHE A 122 -6.88 -5.41 -7.99
C PHE A 122 -5.99 -6.62 -8.33
N ALA A 123 -6.50 -7.58 -9.10
CA ALA A 123 -5.76 -8.79 -9.44
C ALA A 123 -4.48 -8.48 -10.23
N ILE A 124 -4.58 -7.57 -11.20
CA ILE A 124 -3.43 -7.13 -12.00
C ILE A 124 -2.45 -6.35 -11.12
N SER A 125 -2.91 -5.37 -10.35
CA SER A 125 -2.05 -4.56 -9.49
C SER A 125 -1.29 -5.43 -8.48
N LYS A 126 -1.96 -6.36 -7.82
CA LYS A 126 -1.36 -7.28 -6.86
C LYS A 126 -0.32 -8.23 -7.48
N ARG A 127 -0.41 -8.47 -8.79
CA ARG A 127 0.58 -9.30 -9.51
C ARG A 127 1.90 -8.56 -9.71
N PHE A 128 1.86 -7.24 -9.89
CA PHE A 128 3.04 -6.39 -10.08
C PHE A 128 3.56 -5.83 -8.76
N GLU A 129 2.68 -5.46 -7.85
CA GLU A 129 3.02 -4.86 -6.56
C GLU A 129 2.35 -5.63 -5.44
N LYS A 130 3.15 -6.13 -4.51
CA LYS A 130 2.69 -6.98 -3.40
C LYS A 130 1.91 -6.20 -2.36
N HIS A 131 2.29 -4.95 -2.16
CA HIS A 131 1.77 -4.06 -1.12
C HIS A 131 0.98 -2.92 -1.73
N SER A 132 -0.05 -2.44 -1.01
CA SER A 132 -0.76 -1.24 -1.42
C SER A 132 0.16 -0.01 -1.32
N PHE A 133 -0.16 1.03 -2.05
CA PHE A 133 0.63 2.26 -2.08
C PHE A 133 0.90 2.82 -0.67
N ASP A 134 -0.08 2.78 0.23
CA ASP A 134 0.02 3.37 1.56
C ASP A 134 1.00 2.65 2.50
N ILE A 135 1.20 1.34 2.29
CA ILE A 135 2.08 0.54 3.15
C ILE A 135 3.41 0.16 2.49
N LYS A 136 3.60 0.55 1.23
CA LYS A 136 4.80 0.19 0.46
C LYS A 136 6.09 0.65 1.13
N ASP A 137 6.15 1.90 1.55
CA ASP A 137 7.36 2.46 2.20
C ASP A 137 7.70 1.76 3.52
N LEU A 138 6.68 1.35 4.27
CA LEU A 138 6.85 0.57 5.49
C LEU A 138 7.29 -0.86 5.19
N ALA A 139 6.76 -1.44 4.09
CA ALA A 139 7.15 -2.76 3.64
C ALA A 139 8.62 -2.81 3.22
N ASP A 140 9.06 -1.82 2.48
CA ASP A 140 10.45 -1.71 2.01
C ASP A 140 11.43 -1.51 3.18
N LYS A 141 10.99 -0.90 4.28
CA LYS A 141 11.75 -0.78 5.54
C LYS A 141 11.69 -2.03 6.42
N GLY A 142 10.92 -3.05 6.03
CA GLY A 142 10.74 -4.27 6.83
C GLY A 142 9.84 -4.09 8.06
N GLU A 143 9.13 -2.98 8.17
CA GLU A 143 8.25 -2.63 9.28
C GLU A 143 6.79 -3.05 9.06
N VAL A 144 6.48 -3.71 7.94
CA VAL A 144 5.10 -4.07 7.59
C VAL A 144 4.66 -5.33 8.29
N PHE A 145 3.51 -5.20 8.89
CA PHE A 145 2.72 -6.31 9.40
C PHE A 145 2.07 -7.05 8.22
N THR A 146 2.72 -8.13 7.77
CA THR A 146 2.11 -9.09 6.85
C THR A 146 1.03 -9.90 7.59
N ASP A 147 0.29 -10.76 6.88
CA ASP A 147 -0.77 -11.61 7.48
C ASP A 147 -0.27 -12.51 8.64
N ASN A 148 1.04 -12.62 8.85
CA ASN A 148 1.65 -13.39 9.93
C ASN A 148 2.15 -12.46 11.04
N ARG A 149 1.26 -12.09 11.95
CA ARG A 149 1.52 -11.20 13.09
C ARG A 149 2.71 -11.65 13.94
N ASP A 150 2.81 -12.95 14.21
CA ASP A 150 3.86 -13.50 15.08
C ASP A 150 5.24 -13.31 14.47
N LYS A 151 5.37 -13.55 13.16
CA LYS A 151 6.64 -13.37 12.44
C LYS A 151 7.08 -11.90 12.41
N ASN A 152 6.13 -10.98 12.31
CA ASN A 152 6.42 -9.55 12.30
C ASN A 152 6.82 -9.06 13.69
N MET A 153 6.14 -9.52 14.75
CA MET A 153 6.53 -9.23 16.12
C MET A 153 7.94 -9.73 16.41
N LEU A 154 8.26 -10.96 16.00
CA LEU A 154 9.60 -11.50 16.17
C LEU A 154 10.67 -10.72 15.39
N ASN A 155 10.36 -10.24 14.20
CA ASN A 155 11.29 -9.43 13.40
C ASN A 155 11.53 -8.03 14.00
N SER A 156 10.58 -7.49 14.75
CA SER A 156 10.72 -6.17 15.39
C SER A 156 11.49 -6.20 16.70
N ILE A 157 11.72 -7.39 17.29
CA ILE A 157 12.43 -7.55 18.54
C ILE A 157 13.92 -7.73 18.25
N GLU A 158 14.71 -6.77 18.63
CA GLU A 158 16.17 -6.90 18.61
C GLU A 158 16.62 -7.92 19.65
N VAL A 159 17.30 -8.96 19.20
CA VAL A 159 17.84 -10.00 20.11
C VAL A 159 18.73 -9.39 21.20
N SER A 160 19.46 -8.34 20.87
CA SER A 160 20.30 -7.58 21.84
C SER A 160 19.55 -7.07 23.07
N LYS A 161 18.25 -6.72 22.91
CA LYS A 161 17.39 -6.26 24.02
C LYS A 161 16.87 -7.40 24.91
N LEU A 162 16.93 -8.63 24.42
CA LEU A 162 16.50 -9.82 25.13
C LEU A 162 17.65 -10.52 25.85
N ILE A 163 18.89 -10.19 25.49
CA ILE A 163 20.06 -10.77 26.11
C ILE A 163 20.23 -10.19 27.53
N THR A 164 20.10 -11.05 28.51
CA THR A 164 20.42 -10.70 29.88
C THR A 164 21.95 -10.67 30.05
N THR A 165 22.51 -9.52 30.34
CA THR A 165 23.95 -9.33 30.49
C THR A 165 24.45 -9.66 31.89
N ASP A 166 23.56 -9.66 32.88
CA ASP A 166 23.86 -10.01 34.27
C ASP A 166 23.59 -11.50 34.50
N VAL A 167 24.43 -12.33 33.87
CA VAL A 167 24.35 -13.79 33.99
C VAL A 167 25.38 -14.25 35.02
N LYS A 168 24.91 -14.86 36.12
CA LYS A 168 25.80 -15.52 37.10
C LYS A 168 26.24 -16.86 36.54
N SER A 169 27.52 -17.09 36.56
CA SER A 169 28.17 -18.32 36.12
C SER A 169 28.99 -18.93 37.25
N ILE A 170 29.23 -20.22 37.12
CA ILE A 170 30.14 -20.95 38.03
C ILE A 170 31.32 -21.53 37.23
N ARG A 171 32.37 -21.93 37.90
CA ARG A 171 33.52 -22.59 37.32
C ARG A 171 33.48 -24.09 37.61
N GLU A 172 34.18 -24.87 36.82
CA GLU A 172 34.29 -26.32 37.01
C GLU A 172 34.87 -26.67 38.37
N SER A 173 35.81 -25.88 38.87
CA SER A 173 36.47 -26.05 40.18
C SER A 173 35.62 -25.65 41.39
N ASN A 174 34.47 -24.97 41.18
CA ASN A 174 33.61 -24.53 42.27
C ASN A 174 32.96 -25.71 43.02
N SER A 175 32.83 -25.56 44.32
CA SER A 175 32.18 -26.54 45.18
C SER A 175 30.65 -26.54 45.05
N LEU A 176 30.02 -27.64 45.49
CA LEU A 176 28.56 -27.73 45.53
C LEU A 176 27.93 -26.67 46.43
N GLU A 177 28.64 -26.29 47.51
CA GLU A 177 28.19 -25.24 48.43
C GLU A 177 28.10 -23.87 47.73
N GLU A 178 29.12 -23.52 46.95
CA GLU A 178 29.13 -22.29 46.12
C GLU A 178 28.04 -22.27 45.07
N LEU A 179 27.77 -23.43 44.43
CA LEU A 179 26.63 -23.55 43.50
C LEU A 179 25.31 -23.27 44.19
N VAL A 180 25.07 -23.83 45.39
CA VAL A 180 23.86 -23.60 46.17
C VAL A 180 23.71 -22.12 46.54
N GLU A 181 24.81 -21.43 46.86
CA GLU A 181 24.78 -20.00 47.16
C GLU A 181 24.42 -19.16 45.96
N VAL A 182 24.95 -19.50 44.76
CA VAL A 182 24.56 -18.85 43.51
C VAL A 182 23.07 -19.08 43.21
N ILE A 183 22.58 -20.29 43.39
CA ILE A 183 21.15 -20.62 43.19
C ILE A 183 20.24 -19.81 44.12
N LYS A 184 20.62 -19.62 45.38
CA LYS A 184 19.85 -18.81 46.35
C LYS A 184 19.80 -17.33 45.98
N THR A 185 20.80 -16.82 45.26
CA THR A 185 20.96 -15.39 44.97
C THR A 185 20.50 -15.02 43.56
N THR A 186 20.18 -16.00 42.68
CA THR A 186 19.75 -15.76 41.31
C THR A 186 18.39 -16.39 41.02
N SER A 187 17.64 -15.74 40.15
CA SER A 187 16.37 -16.30 39.58
C SER A 187 16.58 -17.01 38.24
N GLN A 188 17.83 -17.26 37.86
CA GLN A 188 18.15 -17.91 36.59
C GLN A 188 17.80 -19.41 36.65
N ILE A 189 17.21 -19.90 35.57
CA ILE A 189 16.88 -21.33 35.43
C ILE A 189 18.09 -22.14 34.98
N LEU A 190 19.01 -21.52 34.23
CA LEU A 190 20.24 -22.12 33.72
C LEU A 190 21.43 -21.33 34.24
N ILE A 191 22.40 -22.03 34.81
CA ILE A 191 23.64 -21.44 35.30
C ILE A 191 24.78 -21.98 34.46
N PRO A 192 25.42 -21.13 33.62
CA PRO A 192 26.50 -21.58 32.74
C PRO A 192 27.74 -21.95 33.55
N VAL A 193 28.40 -23.05 33.20
CA VAL A 193 29.66 -23.49 33.72
C VAL A 193 30.81 -23.08 32.79
N LEU A 194 31.77 -22.36 33.34
CA LEU A 194 32.91 -21.85 32.59
C LEU A 194 34.18 -22.62 32.94
N ASP A 195 35.05 -22.79 31.92
CA ASP A 195 36.41 -23.28 32.11
C ASP A 195 37.23 -22.32 32.96
N ASP A 196 38.06 -22.87 33.84
CA ASP A 196 38.90 -22.09 34.76
C ASP A 196 39.96 -21.25 34.05
N GLU A 197 40.52 -21.77 32.92
CA GLU A 197 41.61 -21.10 32.21
C GLU A 197 41.13 -20.19 31.09
N LYS A 198 40.19 -20.63 30.28
CA LYS A 198 39.80 -19.97 29.03
C LYS A 198 38.53 -19.15 29.13
N LYS A 199 37.79 -19.21 30.22
CA LYS A 199 36.44 -18.60 30.37
C LYS A 199 35.50 -19.02 29.25
N GLN A 200 35.65 -20.19 28.66
CA GLN A 200 34.77 -20.77 27.67
C GLN A 200 33.64 -21.54 28.36
N LEU A 201 32.49 -21.56 27.71
CA LEU A 201 31.33 -22.31 28.17
C LEU A 201 31.62 -23.82 28.01
N ILE A 202 31.48 -24.57 29.07
CA ILE A 202 31.67 -26.04 29.07
C ILE A 202 30.34 -26.74 29.27
N GLY A 203 29.42 -26.16 30.05
CA GLY A 203 28.09 -26.72 30.33
C GLY A 203 27.07 -25.69 30.82
#